data_68b64ddb2712c17825a81a6fcc4c5194
#
_entry.id   68b64ddb2712c17825a81a6fcc4c5194
#
_cell.length_a   1.000
_cell.length_b   1.000
_cell.length_c   1.000
_cell.angle_alpha   90.00
_cell.angle_beta   90.00
_cell.angle_gamma   90.00
#
_symmetry.space_group_name_H-M   'P 1'
#
loop_
_entity.id
_entity.type
_entity.pdbx_description
1 polymer ?
#
loop_
_entity_poly.entity_id
_entity_poly.type
_entity_poly.pdbx_seq_one_letter_code
_entity_poly.pdbx_strand_id
1 'polypeptide(L)'
;GRPVAGGLFTGYDREGFYDEAIGDDGRARPGQEPVVEWFDALSPDNLRYHAELRDDVLRNRGITFTVYGEAQGIERTWPMDLFPRIIRGNEWDALERGLAQRVEAVNRFLEDLYAGEQAILNDEIVPRWLVMSSAGFEREAFNIAVPNGARCLVSGIDVVRGDDGRFLVLEDNLRNPSGVSYVLENRATMARVLTGAFDRMAIRSVDHYGRSLLAALRHAAPPAAGDDPVVCVLTPGVFNSAYFEHAFLARQMGVELVEGRDLVVDDHTVAMRTTGGLKRVDVIYRRIDDHFLDPVVFEAGSTLGVAGLMAAARAGTVTIANAIGNGVADDKAVYPYVPDMIRYYLGEEALLDNAPTYILWDDDQRTAALARADELVWKPVAESGGYGILIGPQASDEELATMRNTVETDPRGWIAQEVVNLSRVPSC
;
A
#
# COMPACT_ATOMS: atom_id res chain seq x y z
N GLY A 1 30.09 -17.62 13.06
CA GLY A 1 29.56 -16.82 14.15
C GLY A 1 29.52 -17.63 15.44
N ARG A 2 29.68 -16.99 16.57
CA ARG A 2 29.45 -17.64 17.89
C ARG A 2 27.96 -17.92 18.04
N PRO A 3 27.50 -19.00 18.71
CA PRO A 3 26.12 -19.12 19.10
C PRO A 3 25.76 -17.94 20.00
N VAL A 4 24.55 -17.39 19.81
CA VAL A 4 24.01 -16.33 20.66
C VAL A 4 23.72 -16.95 22.03
N ALA A 5 24.72 -16.99 22.90
CA ALA A 5 24.61 -17.64 24.19
C ALA A 5 25.11 -16.68 25.27
N GLY A 6 24.18 -16.07 26.00
CA GLY A 6 24.46 -15.29 27.17
C GLY A 6 23.96 -13.86 27.23
N GLY A 7 23.24 -13.38 26.19
CA GLY A 7 22.67 -12.02 26.09
C GLY A 7 21.14 -11.99 26.07
N LEU A 8 20.57 -10.96 25.45
CA LEU A 8 19.11 -10.76 25.36
C LEU A 8 18.37 -11.90 24.63
N PHE A 9 19.03 -12.61 23.73
CA PHE A 9 18.43 -13.71 22.97
C PHE A 9 18.51 -15.07 23.69
N THR A 10 19.01 -15.11 24.93
CA THR A 10 19.05 -16.36 25.71
C THR A 10 17.63 -16.89 25.94
N GLY A 11 17.36 -18.08 25.44
CA GLY A 11 16.02 -18.68 25.53
C GLY A 11 14.99 -18.14 24.53
N TYR A 12 15.41 -17.35 23.56
CA TYR A 12 14.54 -16.91 22.48
C TYR A 12 14.05 -18.12 21.67
N ASP A 13 12.73 -18.29 21.62
CA ASP A 13 12.06 -19.36 20.88
C ASP A 13 11.37 -18.80 19.64
N ARG A 14 11.67 -19.35 18.48
CA ARG A 14 11.04 -19.01 17.20
C ARG A 14 9.67 -19.65 17.01
N GLU A 15 9.26 -20.52 17.94
CA GLU A 15 7.98 -21.23 17.91
C GLU A 15 7.68 -21.96 16.58
N GLY A 16 8.73 -22.41 15.89
CA GLY A 16 8.62 -23.11 14.59
C GLY A 16 8.39 -22.20 13.38
N PHE A 17 8.35 -20.89 13.55
CA PHE A 17 8.25 -19.93 12.43
C PHE A 17 9.61 -19.63 11.81
N TYR A 18 9.58 -19.19 10.56
CA TYR A 18 10.77 -18.60 9.95
C TYR A 18 11.12 -17.29 10.65
N ASP A 19 12.26 -17.25 11.30
CA ASP A 19 12.77 -16.00 11.88
C ASP A 19 13.75 -15.33 10.92
N GLU A 20 13.58 -14.05 10.65
CA GLU A 20 14.39 -13.32 9.66
C GLU A 20 15.79 -12.97 10.19
N ALA A 21 15.96 -12.92 11.51
CA ALA A 21 17.22 -12.55 12.14
C ALA A 21 18.03 -13.76 12.64
N ILE A 22 17.36 -14.76 13.18
CA ILE A 22 17.99 -15.90 13.85
C ILE A 22 17.63 -17.20 13.14
N GLY A 23 18.66 -17.94 12.74
CA GLY A 23 18.52 -19.22 12.05
C GLY A 23 18.15 -20.38 13.00
N ASP A 24 17.89 -21.55 12.42
CA ASP A 24 17.53 -22.77 13.12
C ASP A 24 18.62 -23.27 14.09
N ASP A 25 19.87 -22.89 13.80
CA ASP A 25 21.04 -23.19 14.62
C ASP A 25 21.22 -22.20 15.80
N GLY A 26 20.29 -21.27 16.02
CA GLY A 26 20.37 -20.24 17.04
C GLY A 26 21.40 -19.14 16.78
N ARG A 27 21.89 -19.02 15.54
CA ARG A 27 22.85 -17.99 15.12
C ARG A 27 22.15 -16.93 14.28
N ALA A 28 22.77 -15.74 14.24
CA ALA A 28 22.33 -14.70 13.32
C ALA A 28 22.39 -15.23 11.87
N ARG A 29 21.32 -14.96 11.09
CA ARG A 29 21.32 -15.24 9.67
C ARG A 29 22.34 -14.37 8.92
N PRO A 30 22.85 -14.80 7.76
CA PRO A 30 23.76 -13.99 6.97
C PRO A 30 23.26 -12.59 6.71
N GLY A 31 24.06 -11.59 7.08
CA GLY A 31 23.74 -10.17 6.97
C GLY A 31 22.97 -9.58 8.16
N GLN A 32 22.57 -10.40 9.14
CA GLN A 32 21.89 -9.97 10.35
C GLN A 32 22.86 -9.83 11.55
N GLU A 33 24.07 -10.31 11.41
CA GLU A 33 25.05 -10.36 12.49
C GLU A 33 25.27 -9.01 13.19
N PRO A 34 25.43 -7.88 12.46
CA PRO A 34 25.71 -6.61 13.13
C PRO A 34 24.59 -6.16 14.07
N VAL A 35 23.32 -6.37 13.68
CA VAL A 35 22.18 -5.98 14.51
C VAL A 35 21.97 -6.96 15.66
N VAL A 36 22.04 -8.26 15.40
CA VAL A 36 21.87 -9.30 16.42
C VAL A 36 22.96 -9.14 17.50
N GLU A 37 24.22 -8.99 17.12
CA GLU A 37 25.33 -8.80 18.06
C GLU A 37 25.19 -7.50 18.85
N TRP A 38 24.70 -6.44 18.23
CA TRP A 38 24.50 -5.16 18.92
C TRP A 38 23.42 -5.28 20.01
N PHE A 39 22.27 -5.89 19.69
CA PHE A 39 21.21 -6.12 20.66
C PHE A 39 21.63 -7.11 21.76
N ASP A 40 22.33 -8.20 21.40
CA ASP A 40 22.77 -9.20 22.36
C ASP A 40 23.77 -8.65 23.39
N ALA A 41 24.49 -7.59 23.04
CA ALA A 41 25.41 -6.89 23.93
C ALA A 41 24.72 -5.90 24.88
N LEU A 42 23.42 -5.61 24.70
CA LEU A 42 22.70 -4.68 25.56
C LEU A 42 22.33 -5.32 26.90
N SER A 43 22.45 -4.54 27.97
CA SER A 43 21.81 -4.88 29.23
C SER A 43 20.32 -4.57 29.19
N PRO A 44 19.50 -5.17 30.06
CA PRO A 44 18.06 -4.82 30.16
C PRO A 44 17.82 -3.34 30.44
N ASP A 45 18.69 -2.68 31.19
CA ASP A 45 18.60 -1.24 31.46
C ASP A 45 18.88 -0.40 30.21
N ASN A 46 19.88 -0.78 29.42
CA ASN A 46 20.18 -0.12 28.16
C ASN A 46 19.08 -0.32 27.15
N LEU A 47 18.48 -1.50 27.10
CA LEU A 47 17.33 -1.74 26.21
C LEU A 47 16.15 -0.82 26.58
N ARG A 48 15.83 -0.69 27.88
CA ARG A 48 14.78 0.24 28.34
C ARG A 48 15.12 1.69 27.98
N TYR A 49 16.35 2.12 28.16
CA TYR A 49 16.79 3.46 27.77
C TYR A 49 16.55 3.74 26.28
N HIS A 50 16.89 2.79 25.40
CA HIS A 50 16.63 2.94 23.96
C HIS A 50 15.13 2.95 23.63
N ALA A 51 14.31 2.18 24.35
CA ALA A 51 12.86 2.20 24.19
C ALA A 51 12.26 3.55 24.60
N GLU A 52 12.68 4.10 25.74
CA GLU A 52 12.25 5.44 26.18
C GLU A 52 12.70 6.53 25.20
N LEU A 53 13.95 6.45 24.71
CA LEU A 53 14.47 7.38 23.69
C LEU A 53 13.66 7.32 22.40
N ARG A 54 13.27 6.11 21.92
CA ARG A 54 12.38 5.93 20.78
C ARG A 54 11.06 6.65 21.01
N ASP A 55 10.43 6.42 22.15
CA ASP A 55 9.12 7.00 22.46
C ASP A 55 9.19 8.54 22.56
N ASP A 56 10.26 9.06 23.12
CA ASP A 56 10.51 10.50 23.18
C ASP A 56 10.75 11.12 21.79
N VAL A 57 11.52 10.45 20.94
CA VAL A 57 11.75 10.91 19.56
C VAL A 57 10.44 10.94 18.77
N LEU A 58 9.64 9.87 18.84
CA LEU A 58 8.36 9.79 18.13
C LEU A 58 7.37 10.86 18.62
N ARG A 59 7.29 11.05 19.95
CA ARG A 59 6.42 12.07 20.57
C ARG A 59 6.83 13.49 20.21
N ASN A 60 8.12 13.78 20.31
CA ASN A 60 8.64 15.12 20.00
C ASN A 60 8.55 15.48 18.51
N ARG A 61 8.53 14.48 17.64
CA ARG A 61 8.33 14.69 16.20
C ARG A 61 6.86 14.73 15.80
N GLY A 62 5.93 14.48 16.73
CA GLY A 62 4.50 14.45 16.47
C GLY A 62 4.08 13.32 15.53
N ILE A 63 4.79 12.18 15.58
CA ILE A 63 4.47 11.02 14.74
C ILE A 63 3.36 10.24 15.43
N THR A 64 2.15 10.45 14.96
CA THR A 64 0.93 9.95 15.58
C THR A 64 0.02 9.28 14.54
N PHE A 65 -0.91 8.47 15.02
CA PHE A 65 -1.99 7.94 14.21
C PHE A 65 -3.30 8.02 14.98
N THR A 66 -4.39 8.14 14.24
CA THR A 66 -5.73 8.21 14.82
C THR A 66 -6.36 6.82 14.81
N VAL A 67 -6.79 6.34 15.98
CA VAL A 67 -7.53 5.08 16.11
C VAL A 67 -9.01 5.38 15.89
N TYR A 68 -9.58 4.82 14.82
CA TYR A 68 -11.02 4.87 14.59
C TYR A 68 -11.75 3.79 15.43
N GLY A 69 -12.85 4.18 16.06
CA GLY A 69 -13.69 3.26 16.84
C GLY A 69 -13.84 3.61 18.32
N GLU A 70 -13.03 4.53 18.84
CA GLU A 70 -13.32 5.17 20.14
C GLU A 70 -14.04 6.50 19.89
N ALA A 71 -15.07 6.78 20.70
CA ALA A 71 -16.01 7.90 20.52
C ALA A 71 -15.39 9.32 20.47
N GLN A 72 -14.06 9.47 20.54
CA GLN A 72 -13.32 10.73 20.54
C GLN A 72 -12.01 10.70 19.75
N GLY A 73 -11.77 9.75 18.81
CA GLY A 73 -10.56 9.73 17.98
C GLY A 73 -9.27 10.02 18.77
N ILE A 74 -8.83 9.10 19.60
CA ILE A 74 -7.61 9.31 20.41
C ILE A 74 -6.41 9.26 19.51
N GLU A 75 -5.66 10.36 19.45
CA GLU A 75 -4.36 10.43 18.80
C GLU A 75 -3.34 9.69 19.67
N ARG A 76 -2.72 8.65 19.11
CA ARG A 76 -1.70 7.86 19.77
C ARG A 76 -0.36 8.01 19.08
N THR A 77 0.72 7.94 19.88
CA THR A 77 2.06 7.83 19.32
C THR A 77 2.19 6.57 18.47
N TRP A 78 2.86 6.69 17.34
CA TRP A 78 3.08 5.59 16.41
C TRP A 78 3.81 4.43 17.10
N PRO A 79 3.27 3.21 17.10
CA PRO A 79 3.96 2.05 17.68
C PRO A 79 5.09 1.60 16.75
N MET A 80 6.32 1.59 17.28
CA MET A 80 7.50 1.15 16.55
C MET A 80 8.32 0.22 17.41
N ASP A 81 8.65 -0.96 16.90
CA ASP A 81 9.58 -1.87 17.57
C ASP A 81 11.02 -1.38 17.44
N LEU A 82 11.86 -1.66 18.42
CA LEU A 82 13.28 -1.31 18.38
C LEU A 82 14.06 -2.23 17.46
N PHE A 83 13.70 -3.52 17.41
CA PHE A 83 14.44 -4.46 16.58
C PHE A 83 14.08 -4.26 15.11
N PRO A 84 15.04 -3.86 14.25
CA PRO A 84 14.76 -3.58 12.87
C PRO A 84 14.60 -4.86 12.05
N ARG A 85 13.62 -4.87 11.16
CA ARG A 85 13.48 -5.90 10.12
C ARG A 85 14.41 -5.55 8.96
N ILE A 86 15.44 -6.35 8.75
CA ILE A 86 16.47 -6.09 7.74
C ILE A 86 16.24 -6.96 6.53
N ILE A 87 16.10 -6.32 5.38
CA ILE A 87 16.07 -6.98 4.06
C ILE A 87 17.43 -6.77 3.43
N ARG A 88 18.13 -7.85 3.09
CA ARG A 88 19.45 -7.77 2.47
C ARG A 88 19.38 -7.16 1.07
N GLY A 89 20.46 -6.49 0.63
CA GLY A 89 20.49 -5.79 -0.65
C GLY A 89 20.12 -6.65 -1.85
N ASN A 90 20.62 -7.88 -1.91
CA ASN A 90 20.29 -8.82 -2.99
C ASN A 90 18.83 -9.30 -2.97
N GLU A 91 18.25 -9.48 -1.78
CA GLU A 91 16.82 -9.78 -1.62
C GLU A 91 15.96 -8.60 -2.03
N TRP A 92 16.36 -7.38 -1.63
CA TRP A 92 15.67 -6.16 -2.03
C TRP A 92 15.71 -5.96 -3.54
N ASP A 93 16.86 -6.15 -4.19
CA ASP A 93 16.99 -6.01 -5.65
C ASP A 93 16.10 -7.01 -6.40
N ALA A 94 15.94 -8.23 -5.88
CA ALA A 94 15.03 -9.22 -6.45
C ALA A 94 13.55 -8.83 -6.23
N LEU A 95 13.21 -8.37 -5.02
CA LEU A 95 11.87 -7.91 -4.66
C LEU A 95 11.48 -6.68 -5.51
N GLU A 96 12.36 -5.71 -5.64
CA GLU A 96 12.14 -4.49 -6.43
C GLU A 96 11.85 -4.81 -7.90
N ARG A 97 12.60 -5.72 -8.51
CA ARG A 97 12.33 -6.15 -9.90
C ARG A 97 10.96 -6.81 -10.04
N GLY A 98 10.60 -7.68 -9.09
CA GLY A 98 9.29 -8.34 -9.10
C GLY A 98 8.14 -7.35 -8.89
N LEU A 99 8.31 -6.37 -8.01
CA LEU A 99 7.33 -5.30 -7.79
C LEU A 99 7.19 -4.40 -9.02
N ALA A 100 8.29 -4.02 -9.66
CA ALA A 100 8.27 -3.21 -10.88
C ALA A 100 7.56 -3.95 -12.03
N GLN A 101 7.83 -5.24 -12.22
CA GLN A 101 7.13 -6.08 -13.19
C GLN A 101 5.62 -6.10 -12.93
N ARG A 102 5.23 -6.32 -11.69
CA ARG A 102 3.82 -6.38 -11.29
C ARG A 102 3.10 -5.07 -11.55
N VAL A 103 3.66 -3.96 -11.10
CA VAL A 103 3.08 -2.61 -11.30
C VAL A 103 2.96 -2.27 -12.77
N GLU A 104 3.97 -2.59 -13.59
CA GLU A 104 3.93 -2.38 -15.04
C GLU A 104 2.78 -3.16 -15.68
N ALA A 105 2.61 -4.43 -15.34
CA ALA A 105 1.53 -5.26 -15.89
C ALA A 105 0.15 -4.75 -15.49
N VAL A 106 -0.03 -4.38 -14.22
CA VAL A 106 -1.32 -3.84 -13.73
C VAL A 106 -1.61 -2.46 -14.35
N ASN A 107 -0.58 -1.62 -14.51
CA ASN A 107 -0.73 -0.35 -15.19
C ASN A 107 -1.19 -0.53 -16.64
N ARG A 108 -0.62 -1.48 -17.37
CA ARG A 108 -1.05 -1.81 -18.74
C ARG A 108 -2.46 -2.38 -18.78
N PHE A 109 -2.84 -3.18 -17.79
CA PHE A 109 -4.22 -3.64 -17.67
C PHE A 109 -5.20 -2.47 -17.52
N LEU A 110 -4.91 -1.51 -16.66
CA LEU A 110 -5.76 -0.33 -16.45
C LEU A 110 -5.81 0.55 -17.70
N GLU A 111 -4.71 0.71 -18.39
CA GLU A 111 -4.64 1.45 -19.65
C GLU A 111 -5.44 0.75 -20.75
N ASP A 112 -5.31 -0.58 -20.90
CA ASP A 112 -6.11 -1.39 -21.83
C ASP A 112 -7.60 -1.29 -21.51
N LEU A 113 -7.95 -1.34 -20.22
CA LEU A 113 -9.34 -1.27 -19.75
C LEU A 113 -10.02 0.06 -20.11
N TYR A 114 -9.36 1.20 -19.85
CA TYR A 114 -9.99 2.52 -19.90
C TYR A 114 -9.65 3.33 -21.15
N ALA A 115 -8.53 3.08 -21.80
CA ALA A 115 -8.07 3.81 -22.97
C ALA A 115 -7.77 2.92 -24.18
N GLY A 116 -7.61 1.61 -23.97
CA GLY A 116 -7.36 0.63 -25.01
C GLY A 116 -8.62 -0.04 -25.55
N GLU A 117 -8.42 -1.18 -26.18
CA GLU A 117 -9.49 -1.99 -26.78
C GLU A 117 -10.05 -3.05 -25.83
N GLN A 118 -9.61 -3.09 -24.57
CA GLN A 118 -9.94 -4.13 -23.59
C GLN A 118 -9.53 -5.53 -24.07
N ALA A 119 -8.34 -5.62 -24.64
CA ALA A 119 -7.87 -6.81 -25.33
C ALA A 119 -7.85 -8.04 -24.42
N ILE A 120 -7.37 -7.90 -23.17
CA ILE A 120 -7.32 -9.01 -22.21
C ILE A 120 -8.72 -9.54 -21.87
N LEU A 121 -9.75 -8.69 -21.89
CA LEU A 121 -11.14 -9.08 -21.67
C LEU A 121 -11.75 -9.72 -22.91
N ASN A 122 -11.40 -9.22 -24.10
CA ASN A 122 -11.84 -9.79 -25.38
C ASN A 122 -11.26 -11.19 -25.60
N ASP A 123 -10.01 -11.40 -25.14
CA ASP A 123 -9.33 -12.70 -25.22
C ASP A 123 -9.73 -13.64 -24.05
N GLU A 124 -10.66 -13.21 -23.22
CA GLU A 124 -11.22 -13.99 -22.09
C GLU A 124 -10.17 -14.46 -21.06
N ILE A 125 -9.02 -13.79 -20.97
CA ILE A 125 -7.99 -14.08 -19.97
C ILE A 125 -8.47 -13.62 -18.58
N VAL A 126 -9.10 -12.44 -18.52
CA VAL A 126 -9.80 -11.95 -17.33
C VAL A 126 -11.29 -11.83 -17.68
N PRO A 127 -12.18 -12.39 -16.87
CA PRO A 127 -13.61 -12.34 -17.17
C PRO A 127 -14.14 -10.89 -17.17
N ARG A 128 -14.77 -10.49 -18.28
CA ARG A 128 -15.32 -9.14 -18.43
C ARG A 128 -16.30 -8.77 -17.32
N TRP A 129 -17.21 -9.68 -17.00
CA TRP A 129 -18.23 -9.45 -15.97
C TRP A 129 -17.61 -9.20 -14.60
N LEU A 130 -16.49 -9.86 -14.29
CA LEU A 130 -15.76 -9.69 -13.02
C LEU A 130 -15.23 -8.27 -12.86
N VAL A 131 -14.63 -7.73 -13.92
CA VAL A 131 -14.10 -6.36 -13.95
C VAL A 131 -15.24 -5.34 -13.90
N MET A 132 -16.27 -5.52 -14.72
CA MET A 132 -17.39 -4.57 -14.81
C MET A 132 -18.26 -4.54 -13.54
N SER A 133 -18.28 -5.63 -12.76
CA SER A 133 -19.01 -5.70 -11.48
C SER A 133 -18.16 -5.26 -10.27
N SER A 134 -16.91 -4.92 -10.47
CA SER A 134 -16.05 -4.40 -9.39
C SER A 134 -16.56 -3.06 -8.88
N ALA A 135 -16.60 -2.90 -7.57
CA ALA A 135 -16.92 -1.60 -6.94
C ALA A 135 -15.89 -0.51 -7.27
N GLY A 136 -14.68 -0.91 -7.67
CA GLY A 136 -13.62 0.01 -8.09
C GLY A 136 -13.60 0.35 -9.57
N PHE A 137 -14.50 -0.27 -10.38
CA PHE A 137 -14.63 0.07 -11.79
C PHE A 137 -15.36 1.40 -11.95
N GLU A 138 -14.76 2.35 -12.68
CA GLU A 138 -15.29 3.69 -12.86
C GLU A 138 -15.51 4.00 -14.36
N ARG A 139 -16.77 4.11 -14.77
CA ARG A 139 -17.12 4.54 -16.13
C ARG A 139 -16.54 5.90 -16.49
N GLU A 140 -16.43 6.75 -15.50
CA GLU A 140 -15.96 8.13 -15.65
C GLU A 140 -14.47 8.23 -15.97
N ALA A 141 -13.73 7.12 -15.83
CA ALA A 141 -12.34 7.03 -16.25
C ALA A 141 -12.16 6.93 -17.77
N PHE A 142 -13.20 6.53 -18.50
CA PHE A 142 -13.17 6.55 -19.98
C PHE A 142 -13.06 7.99 -20.50
N ASN A 143 -12.38 8.14 -21.65
CA ASN A 143 -12.17 9.42 -22.32
C ASN A 143 -11.32 10.44 -21.51
N ILE A 144 -10.55 9.97 -20.55
CA ILE A 144 -9.52 10.76 -19.88
C ILE A 144 -8.17 10.25 -20.34
N ALA A 145 -7.42 11.10 -21.06
CA ALA A 145 -6.06 10.79 -21.43
C ALA A 145 -5.16 10.93 -20.18
N VAL A 146 -4.45 9.85 -19.86
CA VAL A 146 -3.45 9.87 -18.80
C VAL A 146 -2.08 10.05 -19.44
N PRO A 147 -1.35 11.15 -19.14
CA PRO A 147 -0.05 11.38 -19.74
C PRO A 147 0.90 10.20 -19.51
N ASN A 148 1.58 9.78 -20.58
CA ASN A 148 2.50 8.64 -20.61
C ASN A 148 1.87 7.29 -20.22
N GLY A 149 0.54 7.18 -20.19
CA GLY A 149 -0.17 5.99 -19.71
C GLY A 149 0.08 5.65 -18.23
N ALA A 150 0.55 6.61 -17.45
CA ALA A 150 0.96 6.41 -16.06
C ALA A 150 -0.22 6.51 -15.09
N ARG A 151 -1.06 5.46 -15.04
CA ARG A 151 -2.22 5.39 -14.15
C ARG A 151 -1.83 5.08 -12.71
N CYS A 152 -0.82 4.25 -12.53
CA CYS A 152 -0.30 3.83 -11.21
C CYS A 152 1.00 4.57 -10.91
N LEU A 153 0.93 5.82 -10.46
CA LEU A 153 2.11 6.58 -10.07
C LEU A 153 2.65 6.16 -8.70
N VAL A 154 1.76 5.82 -7.79
CA VAL A 154 2.09 5.29 -6.47
C VAL A 154 1.34 3.99 -6.26
N SER A 155 2.07 2.95 -5.89
CA SER A 155 1.52 1.62 -5.64
C SER A 155 1.90 1.15 -4.25
N GLY A 156 0.91 0.68 -3.48
CA GLY A 156 1.10 0.04 -2.20
C GLY A 156 0.89 -1.45 -2.34
N ILE A 157 1.96 -2.21 -2.52
CA ILE A 157 1.88 -3.67 -2.64
C ILE A 157 2.24 -4.29 -1.31
N ASP A 158 1.29 -5.00 -0.72
CA ASP A 158 1.49 -5.70 0.54
C ASP A 158 2.25 -6.99 0.28
N VAL A 159 3.41 -7.10 0.91
CA VAL A 159 4.33 -8.23 0.75
C VAL A 159 4.55 -8.88 2.09
N VAL A 160 4.49 -10.20 2.13
CA VAL A 160 4.76 -11.01 3.31
C VAL A 160 5.87 -12.02 3.01
N ARG A 161 6.60 -12.43 4.03
CA ARG A 161 7.56 -13.52 3.93
C ARG A 161 6.97 -14.77 4.57
N GLY A 162 6.95 -15.87 3.84
CA GLY A 162 6.48 -17.17 4.33
C GLY A 162 7.52 -17.95 5.12
N ASP A 163 7.16 -19.13 5.56
CA ASP A 163 8.00 -20.03 6.34
C ASP A 163 9.16 -20.66 5.53
N ASP A 164 9.09 -20.59 4.21
CA ASP A 164 10.18 -20.96 3.30
C ASP A 164 11.18 -19.79 3.05
N GLY A 165 10.94 -18.64 3.68
CA GLY A 165 11.76 -17.43 3.54
C GLY A 165 11.52 -16.64 2.26
N ARG A 166 10.58 -17.06 1.37
CA ARG A 166 10.25 -16.31 0.14
C ARG A 166 9.20 -15.24 0.39
N PHE A 167 9.31 -14.15 -0.37
CA PHE A 167 8.29 -13.11 -0.40
C PHE A 167 7.11 -13.50 -1.26
N LEU A 168 5.91 -13.20 -0.77
CA LEU A 168 4.64 -13.36 -1.48
C LEU A 168 3.91 -12.01 -1.49
N VAL A 169 3.18 -11.75 -2.57
CA VAL A 169 2.27 -10.60 -2.63
C VAL A 169 0.95 -11.00 -1.98
N LEU A 170 0.50 -10.20 -1.03
CA LEU A 170 -0.76 -10.43 -0.31
C LEU A 170 -1.93 -9.66 -0.92
N GLU A 171 -1.72 -8.39 -1.28
CA GLU A 171 -2.70 -7.56 -1.97
C GLU A 171 -2.05 -6.39 -2.72
N ASP A 172 -2.80 -5.80 -3.64
CA ASP A 172 -2.44 -4.59 -4.37
C ASP A 172 -3.31 -3.42 -3.91
N ASN A 173 -2.69 -2.27 -3.66
CA ASN A 173 -3.36 -1.02 -3.34
C ASN A 173 -2.88 0.04 -4.34
N LEU A 174 -3.72 0.39 -5.30
CA LEU A 174 -3.38 1.24 -6.45
C LEU A 174 -4.25 2.50 -6.56
N ARG A 175 -5.23 2.64 -5.68
CA ARG A 175 -6.11 3.80 -5.62
C ARG A 175 -5.48 4.93 -4.81
N ASN A 176 -5.40 4.77 -3.50
CA ASN A 176 -4.84 5.73 -2.54
C ASN A 176 -3.93 5.06 -1.50
N PRO A 177 -2.82 4.41 -1.92
CA PRO A 177 -1.95 3.78 -0.93
C PRO A 177 -1.34 4.82 0.00
N SER A 178 -1.17 4.46 1.26
CA SER A 178 -0.58 5.29 2.30
C SER A 178 0.40 4.47 3.17
N GLY A 179 1.18 5.16 4.01
CA GLY A 179 2.10 4.54 4.95
C GLY A 179 3.58 4.85 4.72
N VAL A 180 3.98 5.37 3.56
CA VAL A 180 5.40 5.66 3.27
C VAL A 180 6.01 6.70 4.19
N SER A 181 5.22 7.66 4.69
CA SER A 181 5.68 8.64 5.67
C SER A 181 6.20 7.97 6.94
N TYR A 182 5.52 6.91 7.38
CA TYR A 182 5.96 6.13 8.54
C TYR A 182 7.23 5.33 8.27
N VAL A 183 7.44 4.84 7.04
CA VAL A 183 8.71 4.22 6.64
C VAL A 183 9.86 5.19 6.78
N LEU A 184 9.71 6.42 6.28
CA LEU A 184 10.72 7.47 6.35
C LEU A 184 10.98 7.92 7.79
N GLU A 185 9.93 8.10 8.58
CA GLU A 185 10.03 8.49 9.99
C GLU A 185 10.60 7.37 10.86
N ASN A 186 10.22 6.13 10.64
CA ASN A 186 10.82 4.99 11.33
C ASN A 186 12.33 4.89 11.04
N ARG A 187 12.74 5.07 9.78
CA ARG A 187 14.15 5.08 9.41
C ARG A 187 14.91 6.20 10.12
N ALA A 188 14.38 7.40 10.15
CA ALA A 188 15.00 8.54 10.85
C ALA A 188 15.07 8.33 12.36
N THR A 189 14.04 7.73 12.96
CA THR A 189 14.01 7.39 14.39
C THR A 189 15.03 6.30 14.72
N MET A 190 15.06 5.22 13.93
CA MET A 190 16.06 4.15 14.11
C MET A 190 17.49 4.66 14.04
N ALA A 191 17.80 5.51 13.06
CA ALA A 191 19.12 6.08 12.89
C ALA A 191 19.57 6.88 14.13
N ARG A 192 18.64 7.52 14.84
CA ARG A 192 18.91 8.25 16.09
C ARG A 192 19.04 7.33 17.31
N VAL A 193 18.14 6.36 17.41
CA VAL A 193 18.03 5.50 18.60
C VAL A 193 19.06 4.37 18.56
N LEU A 194 19.34 3.82 17.37
CA LEU A 194 20.22 2.68 17.16
C LEU A 194 21.53 3.08 16.45
N THR A 195 22.09 4.23 16.77
CA THR A 195 23.29 4.77 16.11
C THR A 195 24.42 3.74 16.02
N GLY A 196 24.72 3.05 17.12
CA GLY A 196 25.79 2.06 17.16
C GLY A 196 25.55 0.82 16.29
N ALA A 197 24.29 0.45 16.02
CA ALA A 197 23.94 -0.61 15.08
C ALA A 197 24.03 -0.11 13.64
N PHE A 198 23.52 1.09 13.36
CA PHE A 198 23.54 1.71 12.04
C PHE A 198 24.96 1.96 11.53
N ASP A 199 25.88 2.39 12.38
CA ASP A 199 27.29 2.62 12.03
C ASP A 199 28.02 1.35 11.56
N ARG A 200 27.50 0.18 11.90
CA ARG A 200 28.06 -1.13 11.52
C ARG A 200 27.51 -1.71 10.23
N MET A 201 26.51 -1.06 9.63
CA MET A 201 25.78 -1.56 8.48
C MET A 201 25.78 -0.56 7.32
N ALA A 202 25.90 -1.05 6.10
CA ALA A 202 25.70 -0.27 4.87
C ALA A 202 24.21 -0.24 4.53
N ILE A 203 23.46 0.69 5.12
CA ILE A 203 22.02 0.84 4.93
C ILE A 203 21.75 1.80 3.77
N ARG A 204 20.95 1.36 2.78
CA ARG A 204 20.53 2.21 1.66
C ARG A 204 19.63 3.35 2.17
N SER A 205 19.91 4.58 1.71
CA SER A 205 19.10 5.75 2.05
C SER A 205 17.71 5.68 1.41
N VAL A 206 16.71 6.18 2.12
CA VAL A 206 15.34 6.39 1.64
C VAL A 206 14.99 7.88 1.50
N ASP A 207 15.93 8.78 1.77
CA ASP A 207 15.71 10.23 1.81
C ASP A 207 15.34 10.84 0.47
N HIS A 208 15.58 10.10 -0.62
CA HIS A 208 15.26 10.54 -1.98
C HIS A 208 13.76 10.42 -2.33
N TYR A 209 12.95 9.76 -1.51
CA TYR A 209 11.56 9.43 -1.84
C TYR A 209 10.74 10.67 -2.25
N GLY A 210 10.78 11.75 -1.46
CA GLY A 210 10.02 12.96 -1.77
C GLY A 210 10.39 13.57 -3.11
N ARG A 211 11.68 13.58 -3.46
CA ARG A 211 12.15 14.06 -4.77
C ARG A 211 11.72 13.16 -5.92
N SER A 212 11.77 11.85 -5.70
CA SER A 212 11.34 10.87 -6.70
C SER A 212 9.84 10.94 -6.96
N LEU A 213 9.04 11.11 -5.90
CA LEU A 213 7.60 11.30 -6.01
C LEU A 213 7.27 12.58 -6.78
N LEU A 214 7.91 13.71 -6.46
CA LEU A 214 7.70 14.96 -7.17
C LEU A 214 8.09 14.85 -8.65
N ALA A 215 9.20 14.18 -8.94
CA ALA A 215 9.63 13.96 -10.33
C ALA A 215 8.61 13.12 -11.11
N ALA A 216 8.07 12.05 -10.50
CA ALA A 216 7.02 11.23 -11.11
C ALA A 216 5.74 12.03 -11.36
N LEU A 217 5.30 12.83 -10.40
CA LEU A 217 4.12 13.68 -10.53
C LEU A 217 4.30 14.74 -11.65
N ARG A 218 5.46 15.38 -11.72
CA ARG A 218 5.79 16.32 -12.80
C ARG A 218 5.84 15.65 -14.17
N HIS A 219 6.36 14.43 -14.24
CA HIS A 219 6.37 13.64 -15.48
C HIS A 219 4.95 13.29 -15.97
N ALA A 220 3.99 13.23 -15.07
CA ALA A 220 2.57 13.00 -15.37
C ALA A 220 1.82 14.30 -15.70
N ALA A 221 2.47 15.44 -15.80
CA ALA A 221 1.82 16.70 -16.11
C ALA A 221 1.14 16.66 -17.49
N PRO A 222 -0.02 17.31 -17.65
CA PRO A 222 -0.68 17.39 -18.94
C PRO A 222 0.15 18.17 -19.95
N PRO A 223 0.00 17.92 -21.28
CA PRO A 223 0.77 18.64 -22.31
C PRO A 223 0.60 20.15 -22.27
N ALA A 224 -0.51 20.65 -21.72
CA ALA A 224 -0.77 22.09 -21.56
C ALA A 224 0.00 22.73 -20.40
N ALA A 225 0.65 21.97 -19.53
CA ALA A 225 1.54 22.49 -18.50
C ALA A 225 2.82 23.04 -19.13
N GLY A 226 3.39 24.06 -18.54
CA GLY A 226 4.70 24.58 -18.96
C GLY A 226 5.86 23.71 -18.48
N ASP A 227 7.07 24.24 -18.59
CA ASP A 227 8.30 23.54 -18.22
C ASP A 227 8.42 23.27 -16.69
N ASP A 228 7.68 24.00 -15.88
CA ASP A 228 7.62 23.83 -14.41
C ASP A 228 6.19 23.58 -13.95
N PRO A 229 5.69 22.34 -14.08
CA PRO A 229 4.32 21.99 -13.70
C PRO A 229 4.06 22.23 -12.22
N VAL A 230 2.91 22.82 -11.91
CA VAL A 230 2.47 23.07 -10.54
C VAL A 230 1.76 21.83 -10.00
N VAL A 231 2.32 21.27 -8.96
CA VAL A 231 1.80 20.08 -8.25
C VAL A 231 1.23 20.52 -6.91
N CYS A 232 0.08 19.98 -6.51
CA CYS A 232 -0.44 20.08 -5.15
C CYS A 232 -0.85 18.73 -4.60
N VAL A 233 -0.94 18.61 -3.27
CA VAL A 233 -1.52 17.46 -2.56
C VAL A 233 -2.93 17.85 -2.14
N LEU A 234 -3.92 17.11 -2.62
CA LEU A 234 -5.33 17.29 -2.23
C LEU A 234 -5.68 16.34 -1.09
N THR A 235 -5.92 16.91 0.08
CA THR A 235 -6.28 16.18 1.30
C THR A 235 -7.76 16.37 1.66
N PRO A 236 -8.41 15.37 2.28
CA PRO A 236 -9.74 15.55 2.87
C PRO A 236 -9.72 16.36 4.18
N GLY A 237 -8.54 16.69 4.70
CA GLY A 237 -8.38 17.53 5.89
C GLY A 237 -7.96 16.78 7.15
N VAL A 238 -7.89 17.51 8.25
CA VAL A 238 -7.28 17.09 9.54
C VAL A 238 -7.98 15.92 10.22
N PHE A 239 -9.22 15.63 9.88
CA PHE A 239 -9.96 14.51 10.47
C PHE A 239 -9.69 13.16 9.78
N ASN A 240 -8.93 13.16 8.69
CA ASN A 240 -8.52 11.92 8.03
C ASN A 240 -7.36 11.27 8.78
N SER A 241 -7.38 9.93 8.93
CA SER A 241 -6.33 9.18 9.62
C SER A 241 -4.95 9.34 9.00
N ALA A 242 -4.89 9.54 7.70
CA ALA A 242 -3.64 9.71 6.95
C ALA A 242 -3.22 11.19 6.79
N TYR A 243 -3.86 12.13 7.48
CA TYR A 243 -3.52 13.55 7.35
C TYR A 243 -2.06 13.85 7.66
N PHE A 244 -1.49 13.18 8.66
CA PHE A 244 -0.04 13.28 8.95
C PHE A 244 0.79 13.04 7.69
N GLU A 245 0.48 11.97 6.96
CA GLU A 245 1.20 11.62 5.73
C GLU A 245 0.99 12.66 4.63
N HIS A 246 -0.23 13.18 4.46
CA HIS A 246 -0.52 14.20 3.46
C HIS A 246 0.33 15.45 3.69
N ALA A 247 0.37 15.94 4.93
CA ALA A 247 1.18 17.09 5.31
C ALA A 247 2.69 16.80 5.20
N PHE A 248 3.10 15.61 5.60
CA PHE A 248 4.50 15.16 5.53
C PHE A 248 4.99 15.14 4.08
N LEU A 249 4.25 14.50 3.17
CA LEU A 249 4.63 14.40 1.76
C LEU A 249 4.63 15.76 1.06
N ALA A 250 3.66 16.62 1.34
CA ALA A 250 3.64 17.99 0.80
C ALA A 250 4.91 18.76 1.20
N ARG A 251 5.33 18.66 2.45
CA ARG A 251 6.59 19.27 2.92
C ARG A 251 7.83 18.64 2.28
N GLN A 252 7.87 17.32 2.17
CA GLN A 252 8.99 16.61 1.54
C GLN A 252 9.18 16.98 0.07
N MET A 253 8.09 17.20 -0.64
CA MET A 253 8.10 17.62 -2.04
C MET A 253 8.26 19.14 -2.22
N GLY A 254 7.98 19.94 -1.18
CA GLY A 254 7.94 21.38 -1.27
C GLY A 254 6.76 21.89 -2.10
N VAL A 255 5.61 21.23 -2.02
CA VAL A 255 4.37 21.60 -2.72
C VAL A 255 3.27 21.98 -1.73
N GLU A 256 2.23 22.65 -2.24
CA GLU A 256 1.09 23.07 -1.42
C GLU A 256 0.23 21.87 -1.01
N LEU A 257 -0.21 21.88 0.25
CA LEU A 257 -1.25 21.02 0.77
C LEU A 257 -2.58 21.79 0.71
N VAL A 258 -3.55 21.26 -0.03
CA VAL A 258 -4.84 21.91 -0.24
C VAL A 258 -6.00 21.00 0.10
N GLU A 259 -7.11 21.59 0.52
CA GLU A 259 -8.41 20.95 0.62
C GLU A 259 -9.27 21.35 -0.59
N GLY A 260 -10.40 20.67 -0.82
CA GLY A 260 -11.28 20.96 -1.94
C GLY A 260 -11.74 22.42 -2.02
N ARG A 261 -11.97 23.07 -0.88
CA ARG A 261 -12.34 24.49 -0.78
C ARG A 261 -11.25 25.46 -1.26
N ASP A 262 -9.99 25.01 -1.31
CA ASP A 262 -8.86 25.81 -1.77
C ASP A 262 -8.69 25.78 -3.30
N LEU A 263 -9.43 24.89 -3.97
CA LEU A 263 -9.40 24.72 -5.40
C LEU A 263 -10.66 25.26 -6.07
N VAL A 264 -10.53 25.72 -7.29
CA VAL A 264 -11.63 26.17 -8.14
C VAL A 264 -11.36 25.73 -9.58
N VAL A 265 -12.42 25.33 -10.28
CA VAL A 265 -12.37 25.05 -11.72
C VAL A 265 -13.11 26.15 -12.46
N ASP A 266 -12.43 26.81 -13.37
CA ASP A 266 -12.96 27.84 -14.25
C ASP A 266 -12.49 27.56 -15.67
N ASP A 267 -13.42 27.55 -16.63
CA ASP A 267 -13.18 27.21 -18.04
C ASP A 267 -12.27 25.96 -18.19
N HIS A 268 -12.63 24.89 -17.50
CA HIS A 268 -11.88 23.62 -17.45
C HIS A 268 -10.43 23.74 -16.97
N THR A 269 -10.07 24.82 -16.29
CA THR A 269 -8.75 25.00 -15.69
C THR A 269 -8.86 24.96 -14.18
N VAL A 270 -8.00 24.17 -13.52
CA VAL A 270 -7.92 24.09 -12.08
C VAL A 270 -6.95 25.13 -11.55
N ALA A 271 -7.38 25.89 -10.56
CA ALA A 271 -6.53 26.84 -9.85
C ALA A 271 -6.70 26.70 -8.32
N MET A 272 -5.63 26.95 -7.60
CA MET A 272 -5.67 27.09 -6.14
C MET A 272 -5.73 28.55 -5.72
N ARG A 273 -6.47 28.77 -4.64
CA ARG A 273 -6.59 30.09 -3.99
C ARG A 273 -5.34 30.36 -3.17
N THR A 274 -4.66 31.46 -3.44
CA THR A 274 -3.50 31.91 -2.69
C THR A 274 -3.71 33.34 -2.21
N THR A 275 -2.85 33.82 -1.31
CA THR A 275 -2.86 35.23 -0.88
C THR A 275 -2.57 36.21 -2.03
N GLY A 276 -1.89 35.74 -3.06
CA GLY A 276 -1.57 36.50 -4.29
C GLY A 276 -2.59 36.36 -5.43
N GLY A 277 -3.72 35.67 -5.18
CA GLY A 277 -4.74 35.36 -6.19
C GLY A 277 -4.76 33.88 -6.59
N LEU A 278 -5.33 33.60 -7.75
CA LEU A 278 -5.44 32.22 -8.27
C LEU A 278 -4.12 31.79 -8.93
N LYS A 279 -3.68 30.59 -8.59
CA LYS A 279 -2.51 29.94 -9.20
C LYS A 279 -2.95 28.63 -9.86
N ARG A 280 -2.66 28.48 -11.16
CA ARG A 280 -2.98 27.25 -11.90
C ARG A 280 -2.34 26.02 -11.24
N VAL A 281 -3.08 24.92 -11.25
CA VAL A 281 -2.61 23.58 -10.83
C VAL A 281 -2.62 22.65 -12.03
N ASP A 282 -1.50 21.99 -12.28
CA ASP A 282 -1.31 21.08 -13.41
C ASP A 282 -1.44 19.61 -13.02
N VAL A 283 -1.01 19.25 -11.80
CA VAL A 283 -1.06 17.89 -11.27
C VAL A 283 -1.60 17.90 -9.84
N ILE A 284 -2.60 17.10 -9.59
CA ILE A 284 -3.18 16.89 -8.25
C ILE A 284 -2.80 15.50 -7.78
N TYR A 285 -1.95 15.42 -6.75
CA TYR A 285 -1.74 14.20 -5.99
C TYR A 285 -2.90 14.06 -5.00
N ARG A 286 -3.94 13.34 -5.41
CA ARG A 286 -5.18 13.22 -4.64
C ARG A 286 -5.03 12.20 -3.52
N ARG A 287 -5.50 12.56 -2.33
CA ARG A 287 -5.61 11.69 -1.18
C ARG A 287 -7.08 11.50 -0.78
N ILE A 288 -7.96 11.61 -1.75
CA ILE A 288 -9.42 11.50 -1.66
C ILE A 288 -9.85 10.39 -2.62
N ASP A 289 -10.79 9.55 -2.20
CA ASP A 289 -11.35 8.51 -3.03
C ASP A 289 -12.12 9.07 -4.24
N ASP A 290 -12.20 8.28 -5.31
CA ASP A 290 -12.83 8.64 -6.58
C ASP A 290 -14.22 9.25 -6.39
N HIS A 291 -15.05 8.62 -5.57
CA HIS A 291 -16.44 9.04 -5.34
C HIS A 291 -16.58 10.43 -4.70
N PHE A 292 -15.55 10.97 -4.08
CA PHE A 292 -15.57 12.27 -3.42
C PHE A 292 -14.86 13.37 -4.20
N LEU A 293 -14.25 13.06 -5.35
CA LEU A 293 -13.42 13.99 -6.11
C LEU A 293 -14.21 15.12 -6.78
N ASP A 294 -15.39 14.83 -7.30
CA ASP A 294 -16.21 15.80 -8.03
C ASP A 294 -17.69 15.58 -7.73
N PRO A 295 -18.36 16.49 -7.00
CA PRO A 295 -19.78 16.36 -6.65
C PRO A 295 -20.73 16.45 -7.85
N VAL A 296 -20.28 16.95 -9.00
CA VAL A 296 -21.08 16.99 -10.23
C VAL A 296 -21.19 15.62 -10.90
N VAL A 297 -20.17 14.78 -10.69
CA VAL A 297 -20.01 13.50 -11.42
C VAL A 297 -20.29 12.31 -10.51
N PHE A 298 -19.82 12.38 -9.25
CA PHE A 298 -19.89 11.28 -8.29
C PHE A 298 -20.89 11.59 -7.16
N GLU A 299 -20.44 11.62 -5.91
CA GLU A 299 -21.26 11.85 -4.74
C GLU A 299 -21.66 13.34 -4.64
N ALA A 300 -22.92 13.66 -4.94
CA ALA A 300 -23.41 15.05 -5.00
C ALA A 300 -23.30 15.82 -3.67
N GLY A 301 -23.27 15.10 -2.55
CA GLY A 301 -23.09 15.70 -1.21
C GLY A 301 -21.65 15.92 -0.82
N SER A 302 -20.66 15.56 -1.68
CA SER A 302 -19.25 15.68 -1.34
C SER A 302 -18.82 17.14 -1.16
N THR A 303 -18.24 17.43 0.00
CA THR A 303 -17.57 18.70 0.30
C THR A 303 -16.04 18.58 0.27
N LEU A 304 -15.53 17.37 -0.01
CA LEU A 304 -14.09 17.06 0.01
C LEU A 304 -13.41 17.36 -1.31
N GLY A 305 -14.16 17.23 -2.41
CA GLY A 305 -13.66 17.40 -3.78
C GLY A 305 -13.92 18.79 -4.36
N VAL A 306 -13.87 18.86 -5.67
CA VAL A 306 -13.98 20.11 -6.43
C VAL A 306 -14.97 19.94 -7.58
N ALA A 307 -16.01 20.76 -7.62
CA ALA A 307 -16.97 20.77 -8.72
C ALA A 307 -16.27 21.12 -10.04
N GLY A 308 -16.46 20.29 -11.06
CA GLY A 308 -15.87 20.48 -12.38
C GLY A 308 -14.48 19.86 -12.58
N LEU A 309 -13.92 19.22 -11.55
CA LEU A 309 -12.59 18.60 -11.64
C LEU A 309 -12.52 17.54 -12.75
N MET A 310 -13.56 16.73 -12.89
CA MET A 310 -13.61 15.69 -13.94
C MET A 310 -13.70 16.30 -15.36
N ALA A 311 -14.38 17.42 -15.53
CA ALA A 311 -14.40 18.14 -16.79
C ALA A 311 -13.01 18.67 -17.16
N ALA A 312 -12.27 19.20 -16.21
CA ALA A 312 -10.87 19.62 -16.39
C ALA A 312 -9.96 18.45 -16.76
N ALA A 313 -10.11 17.32 -16.10
CA ALA A 313 -9.35 16.09 -16.41
C ALA A 313 -9.63 15.60 -17.84
N ARG A 314 -10.90 15.58 -18.25
CA ARG A 314 -11.29 15.23 -19.63
C ARG A 314 -10.78 16.21 -20.68
N ALA A 315 -10.72 17.50 -20.34
CA ALA A 315 -10.14 18.52 -21.20
C ALA A 315 -8.61 18.43 -21.32
N GLY A 316 -7.96 17.60 -20.51
CA GLY A 316 -6.51 17.42 -20.52
C GLY A 316 -5.74 18.61 -19.94
N THR A 317 -6.37 19.39 -19.04
CA THR A 317 -5.78 20.58 -18.41
C THR A 317 -5.19 20.30 -17.05
N VAL A 318 -5.54 19.18 -16.44
CA VAL A 318 -5.03 18.71 -15.14
C VAL A 318 -4.88 17.19 -15.15
N THR A 319 -3.85 16.70 -14.47
CA THR A 319 -3.68 15.28 -14.19
C THR A 319 -4.08 15.00 -12.75
N ILE A 320 -4.92 13.99 -12.57
CA ILE A 320 -5.27 13.42 -11.24
C ILE A 320 -4.42 12.17 -11.04
N ALA A 321 -3.61 12.15 -10.01
CA ALA A 321 -2.71 11.03 -9.67
C ALA A 321 -3.04 10.48 -8.27
N ASN A 322 -3.20 9.17 -8.06
CA ASN A 322 -3.36 8.16 -9.10
C ASN A 322 -4.60 8.40 -9.96
N ALA A 323 -4.62 7.79 -11.14
CA ALA A 323 -5.74 7.92 -12.05
C ALA A 323 -7.04 7.37 -11.43
N ILE A 324 -8.17 7.91 -11.90
CA ILE A 324 -9.49 7.43 -11.54
C ILE A 324 -9.72 6.05 -12.14
N GLY A 325 -10.43 5.19 -11.40
CA GLY A 325 -10.74 3.84 -11.82
C GLY A 325 -9.68 2.80 -11.45
N ASN A 326 -8.59 3.19 -10.83
CA ASN A 326 -7.55 2.24 -10.37
C ASN A 326 -8.07 1.26 -9.32
N GLY A 327 -9.18 1.59 -8.63
CA GLY A 327 -9.77 0.73 -7.61
C GLY A 327 -10.19 -0.66 -8.10
N VAL A 328 -10.39 -0.85 -9.40
CA VAL A 328 -10.62 -2.18 -9.98
C VAL A 328 -9.42 -3.12 -9.77
N ALA A 329 -8.24 -2.59 -9.70
CA ALA A 329 -7.02 -3.35 -9.42
C ALA A 329 -6.76 -3.58 -7.93
N ASP A 330 -7.47 -2.87 -7.04
CA ASP A 330 -7.49 -3.14 -5.60
C ASP A 330 -8.46 -4.29 -5.25
N ASP A 331 -9.35 -4.66 -6.17
CA ASP A 331 -10.34 -5.71 -5.97
C ASP A 331 -9.66 -7.07 -5.78
N LYS A 332 -9.91 -7.68 -4.63
CA LYS A 332 -9.30 -8.97 -4.28
C LYS A 332 -9.72 -10.12 -5.21
N ALA A 333 -10.83 -9.97 -5.95
CA ALA A 333 -11.24 -10.95 -6.96
C ALA A 333 -10.46 -10.77 -8.29
N VAL A 334 -9.88 -9.60 -8.53
CA VAL A 334 -9.00 -9.32 -9.68
C VAL A 334 -7.55 -9.72 -9.39
N TYR A 335 -7.13 -9.61 -8.15
CA TYR A 335 -5.78 -9.96 -7.68
C TYR A 335 -5.26 -11.33 -8.19
N PRO A 336 -6.03 -12.43 -8.22
CA PRO A 336 -5.53 -13.72 -8.71
C PRO A 336 -5.11 -13.72 -10.17
N TYR A 337 -5.56 -12.74 -10.96
CA TYR A 337 -5.26 -12.64 -12.40
C TYR A 337 -4.01 -11.83 -12.71
N VAL A 338 -3.34 -11.26 -11.71
CA VAL A 338 -2.13 -10.45 -11.97
C VAL A 338 -1.01 -11.26 -12.63
N PRO A 339 -0.72 -12.51 -12.26
CA PRO A 339 0.22 -13.33 -13.01
C PRO A 339 -0.15 -13.52 -14.49
N ASP A 340 -1.45 -13.63 -14.80
CA ASP A 340 -1.93 -13.70 -16.20
C ASP A 340 -1.75 -12.37 -16.92
N MET A 341 -1.92 -11.24 -16.25
CA MET A 341 -1.62 -9.91 -16.80
C MET A 341 -0.14 -9.77 -17.13
N ILE A 342 0.76 -10.27 -16.29
CA ILE A 342 2.20 -10.27 -16.53
C ILE A 342 2.52 -11.06 -17.80
N ARG A 343 1.97 -12.27 -17.97
CA ARG A 343 2.16 -13.05 -19.19
C ARG A 343 1.58 -12.35 -20.40
N TYR A 344 0.38 -11.82 -20.27
CA TYR A 344 -0.36 -11.22 -21.39
C TYR A 344 0.31 -9.94 -21.91
N TYR A 345 0.63 -9.00 -21.03
CA TYR A 345 1.17 -7.69 -21.42
C TYR A 345 2.68 -7.66 -21.56
N LEU A 346 3.40 -8.46 -20.79
CA LEU A 346 4.87 -8.43 -20.77
C LEU A 346 5.50 -9.63 -21.45
N GLY A 347 4.77 -10.73 -21.66
CA GLY A 347 5.31 -11.97 -22.20
C GLY A 347 6.29 -12.65 -21.24
N GLU A 348 6.13 -12.41 -19.93
CA GLU A 348 7.04 -12.88 -18.88
C GLU A 348 6.29 -13.74 -17.88
N GLU A 349 7.03 -14.55 -17.09
CA GLU A 349 6.50 -15.19 -15.90
C GLU A 349 6.63 -14.26 -14.68
N ALA A 350 5.70 -14.37 -13.73
CA ALA A 350 5.73 -13.59 -12.50
C ALA A 350 6.98 -13.88 -11.68
N LEU A 351 7.73 -12.83 -11.32
CA LEU A 351 8.90 -12.91 -10.43
C LEU A 351 8.51 -13.03 -8.96
N LEU A 352 7.34 -12.53 -8.60
CA LEU A 352 6.75 -12.64 -7.27
C LEU A 352 5.42 -13.40 -7.37
N ASP A 353 5.29 -14.45 -6.56
CA ASP A 353 4.06 -15.21 -6.46
C ASP A 353 3.03 -14.47 -5.59
N ASN A 354 1.76 -14.67 -5.90
CA ASN A 354 0.68 -14.35 -4.99
C ASN A 354 0.64 -15.34 -3.81
N ALA A 355 0.09 -14.92 -2.67
CA ALA A 355 -0.40 -15.88 -1.70
C ALA A 355 -1.44 -16.79 -2.38
N PRO A 356 -1.39 -18.13 -2.22
CA PRO A 356 -2.31 -19.03 -2.90
C PRO A 356 -3.77 -18.68 -2.60
N THR A 357 -4.56 -18.44 -3.64
CA THR A 357 -5.91 -17.89 -3.54
C THR A 357 -6.89 -18.71 -4.34
N TYR A 358 -8.05 -19.00 -3.75
CA TYR A 358 -9.18 -19.64 -4.41
C TYR A 358 -10.11 -18.57 -4.99
N ILE A 359 -10.47 -18.73 -6.25
CA ILE A 359 -11.47 -17.92 -6.95
C ILE A 359 -12.84 -18.53 -6.67
N LEU A 360 -13.67 -17.85 -5.88
CA LEU A 360 -14.90 -18.45 -5.36
C LEU A 360 -16.09 -18.40 -6.33
N TRP A 361 -16.03 -17.60 -7.38
CA TRP A 361 -17.03 -17.66 -8.45
C TRP A 361 -16.85 -18.88 -9.38
N ASP A 362 -15.68 -19.53 -9.34
CA ASP A 362 -15.46 -20.82 -9.97
C ASP A 362 -16.00 -21.91 -9.05
N ASP A 363 -16.92 -22.74 -9.56
CA ASP A 363 -17.64 -23.74 -8.75
C ASP A 363 -16.73 -24.80 -8.16
N ASP A 364 -15.71 -25.24 -8.91
CA ASP A 364 -14.77 -26.26 -8.45
C ASP A 364 -13.86 -25.71 -7.35
N GLN A 365 -13.32 -24.53 -7.54
CA GLN A 365 -12.48 -23.86 -6.55
C GLN A 365 -13.28 -23.51 -5.29
N ARG A 366 -14.51 -23.03 -5.43
CA ARG A 366 -15.39 -22.75 -4.29
C ARG A 366 -15.68 -23.99 -3.50
N THR A 367 -16.01 -25.10 -4.14
CA THR A 367 -16.25 -26.38 -3.48
C THR A 367 -15.02 -26.86 -2.73
N ALA A 368 -13.84 -26.78 -3.35
CA ALA A 368 -12.58 -27.15 -2.72
C ALA A 368 -12.26 -26.27 -1.51
N ALA A 369 -12.45 -24.96 -1.62
CA ALA A 369 -12.21 -24.03 -0.52
C ALA A 369 -13.18 -24.26 0.66
N LEU A 370 -14.48 -24.41 0.37
CA LEU A 370 -15.48 -24.65 1.40
C LEU A 370 -15.25 -25.98 2.16
N ALA A 371 -14.68 -26.99 1.50
CA ALA A 371 -14.29 -28.25 2.17
C ALA A 371 -13.18 -28.05 3.22
N ARG A 372 -12.41 -26.97 3.11
CA ARG A 372 -11.29 -26.61 3.99
C ARG A 372 -11.53 -25.27 4.70
N ALA A 373 -12.77 -24.93 5.01
CA ALA A 373 -13.13 -23.60 5.48
C ALA A 373 -12.42 -23.20 6.79
N ASP A 374 -12.17 -24.14 7.67
CA ASP A 374 -11.46 -23.98 8.94
C ASP A 374 -9.94 -23.90 8.80
N GLU A 375 -9.39 -24.12 7.60
CA GLU A 375 -7.96 -24.02 7.32
C GLU A 375 -7.58 -22.73 6.58
N LEU A 376 -8.54 -22.02 6.00
CA LEU A 376 -8.31 -20.89 5.09
C LEU A 376 -8.62 -19.53 5.74
N VAL A 377 -8.10 -18.48 5.12
CA VAL A 377 -8.47 -17.08 5.42
C VAL A 377 -9.50 -16.62 4.40
N TRP A 378 -10.63 -16.09 4.87
CA TRP A 378 -11.75 -15.62 4.07
C TRP A 378 -11.79 -14.10 4.09
N LYS A 379 -11.82 -13.48 2.90
CA LYS A 379 -11.72 -12.03 2.75
C LYS A 379 -12.84 -11.50 1.86
N PRO A 380 -13.58 -10.46 2.30
CA PRO A 380 -14.43 -9.68 1.40
C PRO A 380 -13.59 -8.97 0.34
N VAL A 381 -14.05 -8.94 -0.91
CA VAL A 381 -13.26 -8.37 -2.02
C VAL A 381 -13.20 -6.85 -2.01
N ALA A 382 -14.20 -6.18 -1.47
CA ALA A 382 -14.34 -4.73 -1.49
C ALA A 382 -13.82 -4.03 -0.21
N GLU A 383 -13.52 -4.79 0.84
CA GLU A 383 -13.07 -4.24 2.12
C GLU A 383 -11.55 -4.06 2.17
N SER A 384 -11.13 -3.04 2.92
CA SER A 384 -9.72 -2.74 3.18
C SER A 384 -9.46 -2.65 4.69
N GLY A 385 -8.19 -2.62 5.09
CA GLY A 385 -7.81 -2.47 6.49
C GLY A 385 -8.14 -3.65 7.39
N GLY A 386 -8.35 -4.83 6.83
CA GLY A 386 -8.61 -6.07 7.58
C GLY A 386 -10.06 -6.24 8.07
N TYR A 387 -10.97 -5.37 7.69
CA TYR A 387 -12.38 -5.49 8.07
C TYR A 387 -13.04 -6.69 7.39
N GLY A 388 -13.85 -7.43 8.18
CA GLY A 388 -14.62 -8.57 7.69
C GLY A 388 -13.80 -9.81 7.37
N ILE A 389 -12.50 -9.84 7.64
CA ILE A 389 -11.64 -11.02 7.45
C ILE A 389 -11.98 -12.07 8.50
N LEU A 390 -12.18 -13.32 8.05
CA LEU A 390 -12.34 -14.47 8.90
C LEU A 390 -11.13 -15.40 8.75
N ILE A 391 -10.43 -15.64 9.86
CA ILE A 391 -9.30 -16.57 9.93
C ILE A 391 -9.86 -17.92 10.34
N GLY A 392 -9.99 -18.85 9.39
CA GLY A 392 -10.62 -20.16 9.60
C GLY A 392 -10.11 -20.91 10.81
N PRO A 393 -8.79 -21.05 11.04
CA PRO A 393 -8.22 -21.71 12.20
C PRO A 393 -8.60 -21.11 13.56
N GLN A 394 -9.07 -19.87 13.59
CA GLN A 394 -9.46 -19.13 14.80
C GLN A 394 -10.98 -18.95 14.92
N ALA A 395 -11.73 -19.34 13.88
CA ALA A 395 -13.17 -19.12 13.80
C ALA A 395 -13.96 -20.19 14.56
N SER A 396 -15.07 -19.77 15.14
CA SER A 396 -16.06 -20.69 15.70
C SER A 396 -16.87 -21.38 14.60
N ASP A 397 -17.51 -22.48 14.94
CA ASP A 397 -18.42 -23.22 14.02
C ASP A 397 -19.56 -22.31 13.50
N GLU A 398 -20.07 -21.41 14.35
CA GLU A 398 -21.11 -20.46 13.98
C GLU A 398 -20.62 -19.42 12.97
N GLU A 399 -19.43 -18.89 13.17
CA GLU A 399 -18.79 -17.94 12.22
C GLU A 399 -18.50 -18.62 10.88
N LEU A 400 -18.00 -19.85 10.90
CA LEU A 400 -17.78 -20.65 9.69
C LEU A 400 -19.09 -20.94 8.95
N ALA A 401 -20.16 -21.30 9.66
CA ALA A 401 -21.46 -21.55 9.06
C ALA A 401 -22.05 -20.29 8.42
N THR A 402 -21.93 -19.15 9.10
CA THR A 402 -22.36 -17.84 8.59
C THR A 402 -21.58 -17.46 7.34
N MET A 403 -20.26 -17.61 7.37
CA MET A 403 -19.39 -17.33 6.22
C MET A 403 -19.74 -18.23 5.03
N ARG A 404 -19.93 -19.53 5.23
CA ARG A 404 -20.31 -20.49 4.17
C ARG A 404 -21.58 -20.03 3.46
N ASN A 405 -22.61 -19.67 4.22
CA ASN A 405 -23.87 -19.22 3.68
C ASN A 405 -23.72 -17.91 2.89
N THR A 406 -22.90 -16.97 3.40
CA THR A 406 -22.60 -15.71 2.73
C THR A 406 -21.87 -15.93 1.40
N VAL A 407 -20.86 -16.78 1.39
CA VAL A 407 -20.07 -17.12 0.19
C VAL A 407 -20.93 -17.83 -0.85
N GLU A 408 -21.81 -18.77 -0.45
CA GLU A 408 -22.70 -19.44 -1.38
C GLU A 408 -23.75 -18.50 -1.99
N THR A 409 -24.16 -17.48 -1.25
CA THR A 409 -25.10 -16.46 -1.71
C THR A 409 -24.45 -15.45 -2.65
N ASP A 410 -23.23 -15.05 -2.35
CA ASP A 410 -22.44 -14.06 -3.14
C ASP A 410 -20.98 -14.51 -3.31
N PRO A 411 -20.71 -15.48 -4.19
CA PRO A 411 -19.34 -15.97 -4.42
C PRO A 411 -18.41 -14.89 -5.00
N ARG A 412 -18.95 -13.91 -5.73
CA ARG A 412 -18.19 -12.79 -6.30
C ARG A 412 -17.65 -11.87 -5.22
N GLY A 413 -18.33 -11.74 -4.11
CA GLY A 413 -18.00 -10.84 -3.02
C GLY A 413 -16.88 -11.32 -2.11
N TRP A 414 -16.32 -12.51 -2.33
CA TRP A 414 -15.35 -13.14 -1.44
C TRP A 414 -14.20 -13.81 -2.19
N ILE A 415 -13.05 -13.91 -1.52
CA ILE A 415 -11.96 -14.83 -1.85
C ILE A 415 -11.58 -15.64 -0.62
N ALA A 416 -10.91 -16.78 -0.84
CA ALA A 416 -10.27 -17.56 0.19
C ALA A 416 -8.78 -17.69 -0.13
N GLN A 417 -7.94 -17.57 0.88
CA GLN A 417 -6.49 -17.70 0.73
C GLN A 417 -5.95 -18.77 1.70
N GLU A 418 -4.87 -19.44 1.29
CA GLU A 418 -4.10 -20.26 2.22
C GLU A 418 -3.56 -19.38 3.35
N VAL A 419 -3.51 -19.93 4.57
CA VAL A 419 -2.84 -19.27 5.68
C VAL A 419 -1.35 -19.24 5.39
N VAL A 420 -0.79 -18.03 5.33
CA VAL A 420 0.65 -17.85 5.24
C VAL A 420 1.20 -17.74 6.65
N ASN A 421 2.09 -18.68 7.02
CA ASN A 421 2.85 -18.57 8.25
C ASN A 421 3.86 -17.43 8.10
N LEU A 422 3.51 -16.27 8.64
CA LEU A 422 4.33 -15.08 8.51
C LEU A 422 5.67 -15.25 9.23
N SER A 423 6.74 -14.76 8.59
CA SER A 423 8.04 -14.66 9.23
C SER A 423 7.99 -13.81 10.49
N ARG A 424 8.89 -14.08 11.41
CA ARG A 424 9.05 -13.33 12.67
C ARG A 424 10.42 -12.66 12.75
N VAL A 425 10.52 -11.73 13.64
CA VAL A 425 11.78 -11.16 14.13
C VAL A 425 11.68 -11.04 15.65
N PRO A 426 12.80 -11.00 16.39
CA PRO A 426 12.77 -10.62 17.79
C PRO A 426 12.06 -9.28 17.97
N SER A 427 11.32 -9.10 19.06
CA SER A 427 10.63 -7.84 19.38
C SER A 427 11.00 -7.38 20.79
N CYS A 428 11.04 -6.05 21.03
CA CYS A 428 11.48 -5.41 22.27
C CYS A 428 10.51 -4.33 22.74
#